data_eb62278b08272370af1eeba485d0b1a6
#
_entry.id   eb62278b08272370af1eeba485d0b1a6
#
_cell.length_a   1.000
_cell.length_b   1.000
_cell.length_c   1.000
_cell.angle_alpha   90.00
_cell.angle_beta   90.00
_cell.angle_gamma   90.00
#
_symmetry.space_group_name_H-M   'P 1'
#
loop_
_entity.id
_entity.type
_entity.pdbx_description
1 polymer ?
#
loop_
_entity_poly.entity_id
_entity_poly.type
_entity_poly.pdbx_seq_one_letter_code
_entity_poly.pdbx_strand_id
1 'polypeptide(L)'
;MIVVDASVVIEVLLGTAAGRAVEGRLFDPRAALHAPHLVDVEVAHVLRRYAAAGELTPARAAEAVEDLRDLPMTRHEHVMLLPRMWQLRRNLTAYDAAYVALADALDATLLTCDGKLARAAGRTRVELLR
;
A
#
# COMPACT_ATOMS: atom_id res chain seq x y z
N MET A 1 -10.45 5.48 -8.89
CA MET A 1 -9.41 4.47 -8.62
C MET A 1 -8.45 4.98 -7.55
N ILE A 2 -8.08 4.11 -6.65
CA ILE A 2 -7.15 4.40 -5.56
C ILE A 2 -6.04 3.37 -5.59
N VAL A 3 -4.79 3.81 -5.57
CA VAL A 3 -3.64 2.95 -5.31
C VAL A 3 -3.30 3.08 -3.83
N VAL A 4 -3.18 1.97 -3.12
CA VAL A 4 -2.78 1.94 -1.71
C VAL A 4 -1.40 1.35 -1.58
N ASP A 5 -0.58 1.94 -0.71
CA ASP A 5 0.70 1.32 -0.37
C ASP A 5 0.57 0.41 0.86
N ALA A 6 1.64 -0.30 1.18
CA ALA A 6 1.65 -1.26 2.28
C ALA A 6 1.32 -0.61 3.62
N SER A 7 1.73 0.65 3.84
CA SER A 7 1.48 1.33 5.12
C SER A 7 -0.02 1.49 5.41
N VAL A 8 -0.81 1.81 4.39
CA VAL A 8 -2.27 1.94 4.53
C VAL A 8 -2.91 0.57 4.72
N VAL A 9 -2.49 -0.42 3.95
CA VAL A 9 -3.03 -1.79 4.06
C VAL A 9 -2.82 -2.34 5.48
N ILE A 10 -1.66 -2.12 6.07
CA ILE A 10 -1.37 -2.55 7.44
C ILE A 10 -2.32 -1.90 8.44
N GLU A 11 -2.55 -0.59 8.33
CA GLU A 11 -3.47 0.11 9.22
C GLU A 11 -4.89 -0.46 9.14
N VAL A 12 -5.34 -0.76 7.93
CA VAL A 12 -6.67 -1.36 7.70
C VAL A 12 -6.74 -2.78 8.28
N LEU A 13 -5.74 -3.62 7.99
CA LEU A 13 -5.73 -5.02 8.46
C LEU A 13 -5.69 -5.11 9.98
N LEU A 14 -4.97 -4.21 10.64
CA LEU A 14 -4.84 -4.22 12.09
C LEU A 14 -5.94 -3.43 12.80
N GLY A 15 -6.84 -2.80 12.07
CA GLY A 15 -7.98 -2.09 12.62
C GLY A 15 -7.59 -0.89 13.48
N THR A 16 -6.51 -0.20 13.11
CA THR A 16 -6.10 1.02 13.82
C THR A 16 -7.12 2.14 13.61
N ALA A 17 -7.02 3.22 14.40
CA ALA A 17 -7.89 4.38 14.22
C ALA A 17 -7.79 4.96 12.81
N ALA A 18 -6.57 5.06 12.27
CA ALA A 18 -6.34 5.53 10.90
C ALA A 18 -6.97 4.59 9.87
N GLY A 19 -6.80 3.28 10.06
CA GLY A 19 -7.38 2.26 9.17
C GLY A 19 -8.91 2.31 9.16
N ARG A 20 -9.51 2.39 10.34
CA ARG A 20 -10.98 2.50 10.46
C ARG A 20 -11.54 3.77 9.82
N ALA A 21 -10.78 4.86 9.89
CA ALA A 21 -11.20 6.15 9.32
C ALA A 21 -11.36 6.11 7.79
N VAL A 22 -10.58 5.25 7.10
CA VAL A 22 -10.59 5.15 5.63
C VAL A 22 -11.28 3.89 5.12
N GLU A 23 -11.59 2.95 5.98
CA GLU A 23 -12.11 1.63 5.59
C GLU A 23 -13.35 1.71 4.71
N GLY A 24 -14.32 2.51 5.11
CA GLY A 24 -15.57 2.69 4.34
C GLY A 24 -15.31 3.26 2.95
N ARG A 25 -14.35 4.13 2.81
CA ARG A 25 -13.95 4.71 1.53
C ARG A 25 -13.24 3.69 0.64
N LEU A 26 -12.33 2.91 1.22
CA LEU A 26 -11.55 1.93 0.47
C LEU A 26 -12.39 0.77 -0.04
N PHE A 27 -13.37 0.35 0.73
CA PHE A 27 -14.23 -0.77 0.38
C PHE A 27 -15.55 -0.36 -0.29
N ASP A 28 -15.70 0.91 -0.64
CA ASP A 28 -16.77 1.35 -1.51
C ASP A 28 -16.56 0.68 -2.88
N PRO A 29 -17.57 -0.05 -3.43
CA PRO A 29 -17.43 -0.68 -4.74
C PRO A 29 -17.02 0.27 -5.86
N ARG A 30 -17.28 1.57 -5.71
CA ARG A 30 -16.91 2.58 -6.68
C ARG A 30 -15.44 3.01 -6.59
N ALA A 31 -14.77 2.69 -5.49
CA ALA A 31 -13.40 3.15 -5.25
C ALA A 31 -12.37 2.43 -6.12
N ALA A 32 -12.55 1.16 -6.41
CA ALA A 32 -11.64 0.30 -7.16
C ALA A 32 -10.20 0.40 -6.63
N LEU A 33 -9.88 -0.45 -5.68
CA LEU A 33 -8.55 -0.51 -5.07
C LEU A 33 -7.55 -1.23 -5.95
N HIS A 34 -6.34 -0.67 -6.01
CA HIS A 34 -5.22 -1.21 -6.79
C HIS A 34 -3.93 -1.15 -5.99
N ALA A 35 -3.05 -2.11 -6.22
CA ALA A 35 -1.69 -2.12 -5.69
C ALA A 35 -0.79 -2.97 -6.59
N PRO A 36 0.55 -2.75 -6.60
CA PRO A 36 1.44 -3.69 -7.25
C PRO A 36 1.49 -5.01 -6.47
N HIS A 37 1.85 -6.11 -7.13
CA HIS A 37 2.05 -7.42 -6.47
C HIS A 37 2.94 -7.32 -5.23
N LEU A 38 3.89 -6.40 -5.25
CA LEU A 38 4.81 -6.11 -4.15
C LEU A 38 4.10 -5.89 -2.81
N VAL A 39 2.88 -5.38 -2.81
CA VAL A 39 2.15 -5.04 -1.58
C VAL A 39 2.04 -6.23 -0.63
N ASP A 40 1.79 -7.42 -1.16
CA ASP A 40 1.61 -8.61 -0.34
C ASP A 40 2.90 -8.97 0.39
N VAL A 41 4.04 -8.88 -0.31
CA VAL A 41 5.35 -9.19 0.28
C VAL A 41 5.72 -8.16 1.34
N GLU A 42 5.51 -6.89 1.06
CA GLU A 42 5.82 -5.83 2.03
C GLU A 42 4.97 -5.92 3.29
N VAL A 43 3.67 -6.14 3.14
CA VAL A 43 2.76 -6.29 4.29
C VAL A 43 3.13 -7.53 5.11
N ALA A 44 3.36 -8.66 4.45
CA ALA A 44 3.78 -9.89 5.13
C ALA A 44 5.08 -9.69 5.91
N HIS A 45 6.02 -8.92 5.35
CA HIS A 45 7.29 -8.61 6.02
C HIS A 45 7.08 -7.78 7.30
N VAL A 46 6.22 -6.78 7.24
CA VAL A 46 5.91 -5.94 8.42
C VAL A 46 5.21 -6.76 9.50
N LEU A 47 4.22 -7.58 9.11
CA LEU A 47 3.52 -8.46 10.05
C LEU A 47 4.48 -9.45 10.71
N ARG A 48 5.44 -9.98 9.96
CA ARG A 48 6.50 -10.83 10.49
C ARG A 48 7.30 -10.11 11.56
N ARG A 49 7.70 -8.87 11.32
CA ARG A 49 8.45 -8.07 12.29
C ARG A 49 7.65 -7.83 13.57
N TYR A 50 6.38 -7.49 13.44
CA TYR A 50 5.50 -7.26 14.59
C TYR A 50 5.32 -8.53 15.43
N ALA A 51 5.15 -9.66 14.79
CA ALA A 51 5.05 -10.94 15.49
C ALA A 51 6.36 -11.30 16.20
N ALA A 52 7.51 -11.12 15.54
CA ALA A 52 8.81 -11.40 16.13
C ALA A 52 9.13 -10.47 17.32
N ALA A 53 8.66 -9.23 17.28
CA ALA A 53 8.85 -8.26 18.36
C ALA A 53 7.83 -8.41 19.51
N GLY A 54 6.86 -9.33 19.37
CA GLY A 54 5.82 -9.52 20.37
C GLY A 54 4.72 -8.45 20.35
N GLU A 55 4.69 -7.61 19.33
CA GLU A 55 3.65 -6.57 19.17
C GLU A 55 2.33 -7.16 18.67
N LEU A 56 2.38 -8.30 17.99
CA LEU A 56 1.23 -9.10 17.59
C LEU A 56 1.42 -10.53 18.07
N THR A 57 0.34 -11.18 18.51
CA THR A 57 0.38 -12.62 18.73
C THR A 57 0.55 -13.34 17.40
N PRO A 58 1.15 -14.55 17.38
CA PRO A 58 1.23 -15.34 16.15
C PRO A 58 -0.13 -15.58 15.49
N ALA A 59 -1.16 -15.83 16.30
CA ALA A 59 -2.51 -16.05 15.79
C ALA A 59 -3.09 -14.80 15.13
N ARG A 60 -2.89 -13.62 15.73
CA ARG A 60 -3.37 -12.35 15.17
C ARG A 60 -2.63 -12.00 13.87
N ALA A 61 -1.32 -12.25 13.83
CA ALA A 61 -0.53 -12.03 12.61
C ALA A 61 -0.99 -12.95 11.47
N ALA A 62 -1.24 -14.22 11.77
CA ALA A 62 -1.75 -15.19 10.78
C ALA A 62 -3.13 -14.77 10.24
N GLU A 63 -4.01 -14.30 11.12
CA GLU A 63 -5.32 -13.78 10.71
C GLU A 63 -5.18 -12.58 9.76
N ALA A 64 -4.27 -11.66 10.05
CA ALA A 64 -4.02 -10.51 9.19
C ALA A 64 -3.50 -10.92 7.80
N VAL A 65 -2.68 -11.97 7.71
CA VAL A 65 -2.22 -12.50 6.43
C VAL A 65 -3.38 -13.08 5.62
N GLU A 66 -4.29 -13.80 6.28
CA GLU A 66 -5.49 -14.32 5.61
C GLU A 66 -6.39 -13.18 5.11
N ASP A 67 -6.59 -12.17 5.93
CA ASP A 67 -7.37 -10.99 5.56
C ASP A 67 -6.73 -10.25 4.38
N LEU A 68 -5.40 -10.16 4.34
CA LEU A 68 -4.66 -9.58 3.21
C LEU A 68 -4.98 -10.32 1.92
N ARG A 69 -4.95 -11.65 1.95
CA ARG A 69 -5.27 -12.47 0.78
C ARG A 69 -6.68 -12.17 0.26
N ASP A 70 -7.61 -11.96 1.17
CA ASP A 70 -9.02 -11.79 0.85
C ASP A 70 -9.43 -10.33 0.57
N LEU A 71 -8.50 -9.38 0.64
CA LEU A 71 -8.80 -7.98 0.34
C LEU A 71 -9.29 -7.83 -1.11
N PRO A 72 -10.42 -7.11 -1.32
CA PRO A 72 -10.95 -6.85 -2.67
C PRO A 72 -10.14 -5.78 -3.39
N MET A 73 -8.97 -6.15 -3.85
CA MET A 73 -7.96 -5.27 -4.43
C MET A 73 -7.38 -5.92 -5.69
N THR A 74 -7.23 -5.13 -6.75
CA THR A 74 -6.54 -5.60 -7.95
C THR A 74 -5.04 -5.46 -7.78
N ARG A 75 -4.32 -6.56 -7.87
CA ARG A 75 -2.86 -6.60 -7.80
C ARG A 75 -2.27 -6.60 -9.20
N HIS A 76 -1.29 -5.74 -9.43
CA HIS A 76 -0.71 -5.51 -10.76
C HIS A 76 0.73 -5.99 -10.84
N GLU A 77 1.10 -6.53 -11.99
CA GLU A 77 2.49 -6.83 -12.31
C GLU A 77 3.28 -5.51 -12.42
N HIS A 78 4.55 -5.57 -12.09
CA HIS A 78 5.41 -4.37 -12.08
C HIS A 78 6.32 -4.24 -13.29
N VAL A 79 6.43 -5.26 -14.16
CA VAL A 79 7.35 -5.23 -15.30
C VAL A 79 7.11 -4.02 -16.18
N MET A 80 5.86 -3.72 -16.47
CA MET A 80 5.48 -2.56 -17.30
C MET A 80 5.75 -1.22 -16.60
N LEU A 81 5.93 -1.23 -15.29
CA LEU A 81 6.19 -0.04 -14.50
C LEU A 81 7.68 0.30 -14.40
N LEU A 82 8.56 -0.62 -14.78
CA LEU A 82 10.01 -0.47 -14.63
C LEU A 82 10.56 0.82 -15.25
N PRO A 83 10.17 1.24 -16.46
CA PRO A 83 10.67 2.50 -17.00
C PRO A 83 10.38 3.70 -16.12
N ARG A 84 9.15 3.80 -15.61
CA ARG A 84 8.77 4.91 -14.72
C ARG A 84 9.44 4.80 -13.36
N MET A 85 9.54 3.60 -12.82
CA MET A 85 10.26 3.35 -11.57
C MET A 85 11.72 3.83 -11.68
N TRP A 86 12.36 3.54 -12.81
CA TRP A 86 13.74 3.96 -13.03
C TRP A 86 13.88 5.49 -13.12
N GLN A 87 12.92 6.18 -13.74
CA GLN A 87 12.89 7.65 -13.76
C GLN A 87 12.83 8.25 -12.35
N LEU A 88 12.19 7.56 -11.42
CA LEU A 88 11.98 8.04 -10.04
C LEU A 88 13.14 7.69 -9.10
N ARG A 89 14.17 6.98 -9.57
CA ARG A 89 15.23 6.39 -8.73
C ARG A 89 16.01 7.38 -7.85
N ARG A 90 16.07 8.65 -8.23
CA ARG A 90 16.85 9.63 -7.46
C ARG A 90 16.18 10.03 -6.15
N ASN A 91 14.89 9.94 -6.08
CA ASN A 91 14.11 10.42 -4.94
C ASN A 91 13.35 9.32 -4.19
N LEU A 92 13.18 8.17 -4.83
CA LEU A 92 12.39 7.06 -4.28
C LEU A 92 13.17 5.76 -4.40
N THR A 93 12.98 4.88 -3.40
CA THR A 93 13.40 3.48 -3.54
C THR A 93 12.59 2.83 -4.67
N ALA A 94 13.09 1.72 -5.21
CA ALA A 94 12.35 0.96 -6.22
C ALA A 94 10.99 0.49 -5.67
N TYR A 95 10.93 0.16 -4.38
CA TYR A 95 9.69 -0.25 -3.72
C TYR A 95 8.65 0.85 -3.75
N ASP A 96 8.99 2.04 -3.27
CA ASP A 96 8.07 3.19 -3.27
C ASP A 96 7.74 3.65 -4.69
N ALA A 97 8.72 3.61 -5.58
CA ALA A 97 8.54 3.97 -6.99
C ALA A 97 7.51 3.08 -7.70
N ALA A 98 7.39 1.81 -7.30
CA ALA A 98 6.38 0.92 -7.88
C ALA A 98 4.95 1.43 -7.64
N TYR A 99 4.67 1.92 -6.44
CA TYR A 99 3.36 2.48 -6.11
C TYR A 99 3.08 3.77 -6.88
N VAL A 100 4.06 4.67 -6.93
CA VAL A 100 3.92 5.94 -7.67
C VAL A 100 3.73 5.67 -9.15
N ALA A 101 4.52 4.76 -9.73
CA ALA A 101 4.41 4.41 -11.14
C ALA A 101 3.05 3.79 -11.48
N LEU A 102 2.52 2.95 -10.59
CA LEU A 102 1.18 2.38 -10.79
C LEU A 102 0.11 3.46 -10.74
N ALA A 103 0.18 4.36 -9.77
CA ALA A 103 -0.77 5.47 -9.66
C ALA A 103 -0.75 6.34 -10.91
N ASP A 104 0.44 6.63 -11.45
CA ASP A 104 0.57 7.37 -12.70
C ASP A 104 -0.05 6.61 -13.89
N ALA A 105 0.22 5.32 -14.01
CA ALA A 105 -0.29 4.49 -15.09
C ALA A 105 -1.81 4.41 -15.09
N LEU A 106 -2.43 4.40 -13.93
CA LEU A 106 -3.88 4.32 -13.75
C LEU A 106 -4.56 5.69 -13.67
N ASP A 107 -3.80 6.77 -13.66
CA ASP A 107 -4.30 8.11 -13.33
C ASP A 107 -5.10 8.10 -12.02
N ALA A 108 -4.58 7.42 -11.02
CA ALA A 108 -5.20 7.21 -9.73
C ALA A 108 -4.54 8.05 -8.63
N THR A 109 -5.25 8.25 -7.54
CA THR A 109 -4.67 8.84 -6.33
C THR A 109 -3.96 7.75 -5.53
N LEU A 110 -2.72 8.03 -5.11
CA LEU A 110 -1.97 7.16 -4.21
C LEU A 110 -2.28 7.54 -2.76
N LEU A 111 -2.73 6.59 -1.97
CA LEU A 111 -2.98 6.77 -0.55
C LEU A 111 -1.84 6.12 0.23
N THR A 112 -1.20 6.88 1.10
CA THR A 112 -0.03 6.44 1.89
C THR A 112 -0.05 7.03 3.28
N CYS A 113 0.62 6.37 4.24
CA CYS A 113 0.94 6.93 5.56
C CYS A 113 2.36 7.51 5.60
N ASP A 114 3.12 7.39 4.52
CA ASP A 114 4.53 7.79 4.46
C ASP A 114 4.68 9.20 3.89
N GLY A 115 5.02 10.14 4.79
CA GLY A 115 5.23 11.54 4.39
C GLY A 115 6.40 11.75 3.44
N LYS A 116 7.45 10.92 3.51
CA LYS A 116 8.58 11.00 2.59
C LYS A 116 8.16 10.63 1.17
N LEU A 117 7.40 9.55 1.04
CA LEU A 117 6.85 9.13 -0.24
C LEU A 117 5.94 10.22 -0.81
N ALA A 118 5.06 10.78 0.01
CA ALA A 118 4.16 11.84 -0.42
C ALA A 118 4.92 13.06 -0.96
N ARG A 119 6.00 13.46 -0.29
CA ARG A 119 6.82 14.61 -0.73
C ARG A 119 7.62 14.31 -2.00
N ALA A 120 8.04 13.08 -2.20
CA ALA A 120 8.90 12.67 -3.32
C ALA A 120 8.14 12.22 -4.57
N ALA A 121 6.82 12.12 -4.49
CA ALA A 121 5.99 11.57 -5.57
C ALA A 121 5.86 12.50 -6.79
N GLY A 122 6.33 13.75 -6.69
CA GLY A 122 6.30 14.70 -7.81
C GLY A 122 4.88 15.09 -8.21
N ARG A 123 4.52 14.85 -9.47
CA ARG A 123 3.22 15.22 -10.04
C ARG A 123 2.09 14.22 -9.71
N THR A 124 2.40 13.08 -9.15
CA THR A 124 1.41 12.07 -8.78
C THR A 124 0.52 12.61 -7.66
N ARG A 125 -0.78 12.43 -7.80
CA ARG A 125 -1.72 12.81 -6.73
C ARG A 125 -1.53 11.87 -5.56
N VAL A 126 -1.15 12.41 -4.42
CA VAL A 126 -0.92 11.65 -3.19
C VAL A 126 -1.77 12.22 -2.07
N GLU A 127 -2.44 11.33 -1.38
CA GLU A 127 -3.16 11.66 -0.15
C GLU A 127 -2.46 10.98 1.02
N LEU A 128 -2.07 11.78 2.00
CA LEU A 128 -1.39 11.29 3.19
C LEU A 128 -2.41 10.95 4.27
N LEU A 129 -2.43 9.68 4.67
CA LEU A 129 -3.26 9.20 5.76
C LEU A 129 -2.55 9.44 7.10
N ARG A 130 -3.25 10.07 8.02
CA ARG A 130 -2.72 10.39 9.35
C ARG A 130 -3.54 9.77 10.47
#